data_48a321e6497fc60264fde19713547c25
#
_entry.id   48a321e6497fc60264fde19713547c25
#
_cell.length_a   1.000
_cell.length_b   1.000
_cell.length_c   1.000
_cell.angle_alpha   90.00
_cell.angle_beta   90.00
_cell.angle_gamma   90.00
#
_symmetry.space_group_name_H-M   'P 1'
#
loop_
_entity.id
_entity.type
_entity.pdbx_description
1 polymer ?
#
loop_
_entity_poly.entity_id
_entity_poly.type
_entity_poly.pdbx_seq_one_letter_code
_entity_poly.pdbx_strand_id
1 'polypeptide(L)'
;MMKRALIVGGANGIGLAIAKELTQKESCEKVYIVDKTPLAEEYQEEKIESHVFDLMSEDYSFFNRFTDIDSLMITAGFGKLALFKDVDEQHIINSFHVNTIASIRIIKHFYEKLLSDKDFYCGVMVSISGFMSSPFFSIYGATKAALK
;
A
#
# COMPACT_ATOMS: atom_id res chain seq x y z
N MET A 1 10.69 -7.06 -15.70
CA MET A 1 9.79 -8.22 -15.41
C MET A 1 9.77 -8.38 -13.90
N MET A 2 8.59 -8.33 -13.26
CA MET A 2 8.47 -8.39 -11.80
C MET A 2 8.77 -9.79 -11.30
N LYS A 3 9.88 -9.96 -10.58
CA LYS A 3 10.28 -11.24 -9.98
C LYS A 3 9.95 -11.28 -8.49
N ARG A 4 10.22 -10.19 -7.78
CA ARG A 4 10.05 -10.09 -6.33
C ARG A 4 9.32 -8.81 -5.98
N ALA A 5 8.04 -8.92 -5.69
CA ALA A 5 7.15 -7.80 -5.42
C ALA A 5 6.91 -7.59 -3.93
N LEU A 6 6.89 -6.35 -3.49
CA LEU A 6 6.37 -5.94 -2.20
C LEU A 6 5.00 -5.27 -2.39
N ILE A 7 3.98 -5.80 -1.74
CA ILE A 7 2.62 -5.25 -1.78
C ILE A 7 2.24 -4.78 -0.37
N VAL A 8 2.08 -3.49 -0.20
CA VAL A 8 1.62 -2.87 1.05
C VAL A 8 0.11 -2.67 0.97
N GLY A 9 -0.63 -3.31 1.86
CA GLY A 9 -2.08 -3.45 1.79
C GLY A 9 -2.53 -4.70 0.99
N GLY A 10 -1.77 -5.79 1.09
CA GLY A 10 -1.95 -6.98 0.25
C GLY A 10 -2.76 -8.11 0.87
N ALA A 11 -3.24 -8.01 2.12
CA ALA A 11 -3.98 -9.10 2.75
C ALA A 11 -5.43 -9.25 2.27
N ASN A 12 -5.95 -8.25 1.57
CA ASN A 12 -7.32 -8.27 1.03
C ASN A 12 -7.47 -7.37 -0.20
N GLY A 13 -8.67 -7.37 -0.79
CA GLY A 13 -9.07 -6.45 -1.86
C GLY A 13 -8.13 -6.45 -3.08
N ILE A 14 -7.81 -5.24 -3.58
CA ILE A 14 -7.01 -5.07 -4.80
C ILE A 14 -5.59 -5.57 -4.60
N GLY A 15 -4.97 -5.31 -3.44
CA GLY A 15 -3.62 -5.78 -3.15
C GLY A 15 -3.50 -7.30 -3.18
N LEU A 16 -4.47 -8.01 -2.60
CA LEU A 16 -4.52 -9.47 -2.65
C LEU A 16 -4.74 -9.98 -4.08
N ALA A 17 -5.61 -9.33 -4.86
CA ALA A 17 -5.81 -9.69 -6.26
C ALA A 17 -4.52 -9.55 -7.07
N ILE A 18 -3.76 -8.47 -6.87
CA ILE A 18 -2.44 -8.28 -7.50
C ILE A 18 -1.48 -9.40 -7.07
N ALA A 19 -1.43 -9.74 -5.77
CA ALA A 19 -0.58 -10.83 -5.27
C ALA A 19 -0.88 -12.15 -5.98
N LYS A 20 -2.16 -12.54 -6.06
CA LYS A 20 -2.60 -13.75 -6.73
C LYS A 20 -2.25 -13.78 -8.23
N GLU A 21 -2.43 -12.66 -8.93
CA GLU A 21 -2.06 -12.56 -10.33
C GLU A 21 -0.55 -12.69 -10.54
N LEU A 22 0.25 -12.10 -9.66
CA LEU A 22 1.71 -12.20 -9.74
C LEU A 22 2.19 -13.63 -9.52
N THR A 23 1.66 -14.34 -8.53
CA THR A 23 2.10 -15.72 -8.23
C THR A 23 1.82 -16.70 -9.36
N GLN A 24 0.85 -16.42 -10.24
CA GLN A 24 0.58 -17.21 -11.44
C GLN A 24 1.60 -17.02 -12.57
N LYS A 25 2.44 -15.98 -12.48
CA LYS A 25 3.48 -15.74 -13.49
C LYS A 25 4.68 -16.63 -13.22
N GLU A 26 5.18 -17.30 -14.26
CA GLU A 26 6.40 -18.12 -14.17
C GLU A 26 7.62 -17.29 -13.73
N SER A 27 7.67 -16.02 -14.15
CA SER A 27 8.74 -15.11 -13.80
C SER A 27 8.71 -14.64 -12.35
N CYS A 28 7.58 -14.79 -11.65
CA CYS A 28 7.45 -14.38 -10.25
C CYS A 28 8.08 -15.41 -9.32
N GLU A 29 9.07 -14.97 -8.58
CA GLU A 29 9.79 -15.79 -7.59
C GLU A 29 9.18 -15.63 -6.19
N LYS A 30 8.80 -14.37 -5.82
CA LYS A 30 8.33 -14.05 -4.47
C LYS A 30 7.40 -12.85 -4.46
N VAL A 31 6.38 -12.92 -3.63
CA VAL A 31 5.48 -11.80 -3.29
C VAL A 31 5.51 -11.60 -1.78
N TYR A 32 6.01 -10.46 -1.34
CA TYR A 32 5.91 -10.01 0.05
C TYR A 32 4.63 -9.23 0.23
N ILE A 33 3.82 -9.62 1.21
CA ILE A 33 2.61 -8.90 1.60
C ILE A 33 2.86 -8.24 2.96
N VAL A 34 2.60 -6.95 3.04
CA VAL A 34 2.61 -6.18 4.29
C VAL A 34 1.22 -5.60 4.50
N ASP A 35 0.59 -5.92 5.61
CA ASP A 35 -0.74 -5.42 5.96
C ASP A 35 -0.86 -5.36 7.49
N LYS A 36 -1.77 -4.56 8.02
CA LYS A 36 -2.12 -4.60 9.45
C LYS A 36 -2.91 -5.84 9.83
N THR A 37 -3.58 -6.45 8.86
CA THR A 37 -4.37 -7.67 9.00
C THR A 37 -3.54 -8.87 8.54
N PRO A 38 -3.49 -9.97 9.30
CA PRO A 38 -2.84 -11.19 8.84
C PRO A 38 -3.48 -11.70 7.53
N LEU A 39 -2.66 -12.26 6.65
CA LEU A 39 -3.15 -12.96 5.45
C LEU A 39 -3.92 -14.22 5.89
N ALA A 40 -5.13 -14.39 5.38
CA ALA A 40 -5.94 -15.58 5.66
C ALA A 40 -5.25 -16.87 5.17
N GLU A 41 -5.43 -17.95 5.91
CA GLU A 41 -4.77 -19.25 5.63
C GLU A 41 -5.03 -19.76 4.22
N GLU A 42 -6.24 -19.56 3.70
CA GLU A 42 -6.65 -19.97 2.35
C GLU A 42 -5.88 -19.28 1.22
N TYR A 43 -5.17 -18.17 1.50
CA TYR A 43 -4.37 -17.42 0.53
C TYR A 43 -2.87 -17.60 0.72
N GLN A 44 -2.47 -18.41 1.68
CA GLN A 44 -1.06 -18.73 1.88
C GLN A 44 -0.59 -19.72 0.82
N GLU A 45 0.50 -19.41 0.15
CA GLU A 45 1.14 -20.24 -0.85
C GLU A 45 2.66 -20.05 -0.84
N GLU A 46 3.41 -20.97 -1.48
CA GLU A 46 4.88 -21.01 -1.43
C GLU A 46 5.55 -19.69 -1.85
N LYS A 47 4.99 -19.04 -2.86
CA LYS A 47 5.54 -17.77 -3.35
C LYS A 47 5.17 -16.56 -2.49
N ILE A 48 4.23 -16.67 -1.55
CA ILE A 48 3.78 -15.56 -0.70
C ILE A 48 4.45 -15.62 0.66
N GLU A 49 4.96 -14.48 1.10
CA GLU A 49 5.44 -14.25 2.45
C GLU A 49 4.73 -13.02 3.03
N SER A 50 3.95 -13.23 4.09
CA SER A 50 3.14 -12.17 4.68
C SER A 50 3.70 -11.69 6.01
N HIS A 51 3.61 -10.40 6.24
CA HIS A 51 4.05 -9.72 7.46
C HIS A 51 2.96 -8.78 7.96
N VAL A 52 2.75 -8.78 9.27
CA VAL A 52 1.84 -7.83 9.91
C VAL A 52 2.60 -6.57 10.28
N PHE A 53 2.11 -5.42 9.82
CA PHE A 53 2.67 -4.11 10.13
C PHE A 53 1.59 -3.03 10.09
N ASP A 54 1.52 -2.22 11.13
CA ASP A 54 0.60 -1.08 11.19
C ASP A 54 1.30 0.18 10.65
N LEU A 55 0.72 0.76 9.59
CA LEU A 55 1.22 1.99 8.97
C LEU A 55 1.14 3.22 9.90
N MET A 56 0.43 3.12 11.02
CA MET A 56 0.44 4.14 12.08
C MET A 56 1.73 4.13 12.91
N SER A 57 2.60 3.13 12.73
CA SER A 57 3.88 3.05 13.44
C SER A 57 4.78 4.27 13.16
N GLU A 58 5.51 4.70 14.18
CA GLU A 58 6.55 5.72 14.02
C GLU A 58 7.83 5.16 13.40
N ASP A 59 8.14 3.89 13.65
CA ASP A 59 9.35 3.22 13.16
C ASP A 59 9.08 2.44 11.87
N TYR A 60 9.67 2.90 10.77
CA TYR A 60 9.62 2.26 9.46
C TYR A 60 10.89 1.47 9.12
N SER A 61 11.81 1.26 10.07
CA SER A 61 12.97 0.36 9.90
C SER A 61 12.54 -1.08 9.57
N PHE A 62 11.28 -1.41 9.86
CA PHE A 62 10.61 -2.64 9.42
C PHE A 62 10.84 -2.94 7.95
N PHE A 63 10.86 -1.94 7.08
CA PHE A 63 11.03 -2.09 5.64
C PHE A 63 12.47 -2.39 5.20
N ASN A 64 13.46 -2.29 6.10
CA ASN A 64 14.87 -2.64 5.83
C ASN A 64 15.06 -4.11 5.41
N ARG A 65 14.12 -4.99 5.75
CA ARG A 65 14.17 -6.41 5.41
C ARG A 65 13.94 -6.71 3.92
N PHE A 66 13.31 -5.80 3.19
CA PHE A 66 12.95 -6.00 1.79
C PHE A 66 14.02 -5.43 0.85
N THR A 67 15.21 -6.03 0.86
CA THR A 67 16.37 -5.55 0.08
C THR A 67 16.38 -6.06 -1.35
N ASP A 68 15.70 -7.16 -1.63
CA ASP A 68 15.76 -7.91 -2.88
C ASP A 68 14.57 -7.71 -3.82
N ILE A 69 13.68 -6.77 -3.49
CA ILE A 69 12.50 -6.49 -4.31
C ILE A 69 12.88 -5.71 -5.58
N ASP A 70 12.17 -5.96 -6.65
CA ASP A 70 12.22 -5.22 -7.93
C ASP A 70 10.93 -4.46 -8.24
N SER A 71 9.92 -4.63 -7.39
CA SER A 71 8.65 -3.92 -7.54
C SER A 71 7.98 -3.64 -6.19
N LEU A 72 7.37 -2.45 -6.12
CA LEU A 72 6.65 -1.95 -4.95
C LEU A 72 5.23 -1.53 -5.37
N MET A 73 4.23 -2.11 -4.72
CA MET A 73 2.83 -1.73 -4.88
C MET A 73 2.27 -1.25 -3.55
N ILE A 74 1.77 -0.02 -3.51
CA ILE A 74 1.13 0.54 -2.33
C ILE A 74 -0.36 0.65 -2.60
N THR A 75 -1.12 -0.28 -2.05
CA THR A 75 -2.59 -0.36 -2.19
C THR A 75 -3.31 -0.07 -0.88
N ALA A 76 -2.55 0.06 0.21
CA ALA A 76 -3.10 0.37 1.52
C ALA A 76 -3.84 1.72 1.54
N GLY A 77 -4.95 1.73 2.23
CA GLY A 77 -5.76 2.92 2.40
C GLY A 77 -7.17 2.57 2.86
N PHE A 78 -7.83 3.51 3.46
CA PHE A 78 -9.22 3.38 3.86
C PHE A 78 -9.98 4.70 3.66
N GLY A 79 -11.30 4.58 3.53
CA GLY A 79 -12.20 5.71 3.47
C GLY A 79 -13.43 5.44 4.34
N LYS A 80 -14.00 6.50 4.87
CA LYS A 80 -15.25 6.48 5.63
C LYS A 80 -16.22 7.48 5.01
N LEU A 81 -17.43 7.03 4.73
CA LEU A 81 -18.52 7.90 4.34
C LEU A 81 -19.05 8.60 5.60
N ALA A 82 -18.98 9.91 5.62
CA ALA A 82 -19.52 10.71 6.72
C ALA A 82 -19.87 12.13 6.26
N LEU A 83 -20.85 12.74 6.90
CA LEU A 83 -21.03 14.19 6.80
C LEU A 83 -19.80 14.88 7.39
N PHE A 84 -19.27 15.90 6.74
CA PHE A 84 -18.06 16.58 7.20
C PHE A 84 -18.16 17.08 8.65
N LYS A 85 -19.33 17.57 9.06
CA LYS A 85 -19.58 18.03 10.44
C LYS A 85 -19.47 16.92 11.50
N ASP A 86 -19.64 15.65 11.09
CA ASP A 86 -19.62 14.48 11.97
C ASP A 86 -18.30 13.72 11.93
N VAL A 87 -17.31 14.23 11.19
CA VAL A 87 -15.97 13.66 11.14
C VAL A 87 -15.18 14.09 12.38
N ASP A 88 -14.74 13.14 13.17
CA ASP A 88 -13.86 13.40 14.31
C ASP A 88 -12.41 13.71 13.87
N GLU A 89 -11.68 14.46 14.69
CA GLU A 89 -10.32 14.87 14.41
C GLU A 89 -9.37 13.68 14.25
N GLN A 90 -9.55 12.64 15.06
CA GLN A 90 -8.70 11.45 15.00
C GLN A 90 -8.87 10.71 13.66
N HIS A 91 -10.08 10.69 13.11
CA HIS A 91 -10.33 10.12 11.79
C HIS A 91 -9.59 10.91 10.70
N ILE A 92 -9.55 12.25 10.79
CA ILE A 92 -8.80 13.09 9.85
C ILE A 92 -7.31 12.73 9.92
N ILE A 93 -6.73 12.74 11.11
CA ILE A 93 -5.32 12.43 11.33
C ILE A 93 -4.97 11.04 10.79
N ASN A 94 -5.73 10.02 11.19
CA ASN A 94 -5.50 8.64 10.79
C ASN A 94 -5.61 8.45 9.27
N SER A 95 -6.58 9.11 8.63
CA SER A 95 -6.77 9.03 7.19
C SER A 95 -5.58 9.59 6.42
N PHE A 96 -5.09 10.77 6.80
CA PHE A 96 -3.89 11.34 6.19
C PHE A 96 -2.65 10.52 6.48
N HIS A 97 -2.52 10.01 7.70
CA HIS A 97 -1.37 9.19 8.06
C HIS A 97 -1.29 7.92 7.19
N VAL A 98 -2.35 7.13 7.16
CA VAL A 98 -2.37 5.85 6.42
C VAL A 98 -2.40 6.05 4.92
N ASN A 99 -3.29 6.92 4.42
CA ASN A 99 -3.50 7.04 2.97
C ASN A 99 -2.42 7.86 2.25
N THR A 100 -1.75 8.79 2.95
CA THR A 100 -0.83 9.75 2.33
C THR A 100 0.57 9.65 2.90
N ILE A 101 0.74 9.93 4.20
CA ILE A 101 2.07 10.02 4.83
C ILE A 101 2.80 8.69 4.77
N ALA A 102 2.12 7.58 5.08
CA ALA A 102 2.70 6.24 5.00
C ALA A 102 3.22 5.92 3.59
N SER A 103 2.43 6.22 2.56
CA SER A 103 2.85 6.02 1.16
C SER A 103 4.13 6.81 0.83
N ILE A 104 4.19 8.08 1.23
CA ILE A 104 5.36 8.94 1.01
C ILE A 104 6.59 8.38 1.77
N ARG A 105 6.41 7.96 3.02
CA ARG A 105 7.50 7.36 3.83
C ARG A 105 8.05 6.08 3.21
N ILE A 106 7.18 5.21 2.69
CA ILE A 106 7.59 3.97 2.02
C ILE A 106 8.33 4.28 0.72
N ILE A 107 7.82 5.19 -0.12
CA ILE A 107 8.49 5.61 -1.35
C ILE A 107 9.87 6.20 -1.01
N LYS A 108 9.94 7.07 -0.01
CA LYS A 108 11.22 7.64 0.46
C LYS A 108 12.19 6.54 0.91
N HIS A 109 11.71 5.50 1.59
CA HIS A 109 12.55 4.38 2.04
C HIS A 109 13.21 3.64 0.86
N PHE A 110 12.49 3.44 -0.24
CA PHE A 110 12.99 2.76 -1.44
C PHE A 110 13.53 3.72 -2.52
N TYR A 111 13.67 5.01 -2.20
CA TYR A 111 13.95 6.05 -3.20
C TYR A 111 15.27 5.82 -3.95
N GLU A 112 16.35 5.48 -3.23
CA GLU A 112 17.65 5.18 -3.86
C GLU A 112 17.56 4.02 -4.85
N LYS A 113 16.73 3.03 -4.54
CA LYS A 113 16.48 1.89 -5.42
C LYS A 113 15.70 2.30 -6.67
N LEU A 114 14.71 3.17 -6.51
CA LEU A 114 13.97 3.76 -7.63
C LEU A 114 14.88 4.57 -8.58
N LEU A 115 15.91 5.22 -8.06
CA LEU A 115 16.86 6.00 -8.87
C LEU A 115 17.91 5.13 -9.56
N SER A 116 18.39 4.10 -8.89
CA SER A 116 19.53 3.30 -9.34
C SER A 116 19.15 2.12 -10.25
N ASP A 117 17.94 1.58 -10.10
CA ASP A 117 17.45 0.44 -10.84
C ASP A 117 16.38 0.86 -11.85
N LYS A 118 16.75 0.87 -13.14
CA LYS A 118 15.84 1.25 -14.24
C LYS A 118 14.65 0.31 -14.40
N ASP A 119 14.76 -0.90 -13.93
CA ASP A 119 13.74 -1.95 -14.02
C ASP A 119 12.86 -2.01 -12.76
N PHE A 120 13.17 -1.20 -11.75
CA PHE A 120 12.36 -1.13 -10.54
C PHE A 120 11.01 -0.45 -10.81
N TYR A 121 9.93 -1.14 -10.51
CA TYR A 121 8.58 -0.62 -10.67
C TYR A 121 7.98 -0.16 -9.34
N CYS A 122 7.37 1.02 -9.32
CA CYS A 122 6.62 1.52 -8.17
C CYS A 122 5.21 1.95 -8.60
N GLY A 123 4.19 1.35 -8.02
CA GLY A 123 2.78 1.69 -8.21
C GLY A 123 2.13 2.13 -6.91
N VAL A 124 1.39 3.23 -6.95
CA VAL A 124 0.62 3.73 -5.81
C VAL A 124 -0.85 3.81 -6.18
N MET A 125 -1.71 3.23 -5.36
CA MET A 125 -3.16 3.26 -5.56
C MET A 125 -3.72 4.62 -5.16
N VAL A 126 -4.03 5.42 -6.15
CA VAL A 126 -4.81 6.65 -6.00
C VAL A 126 -6.32 6.33 -6.10
N SER A 127 -7.14 7.33 -6.25
CA SER A 127 -8.59 7.17 -6.41
C SER A 127 -9.14 8.26 -7.29
N ILE A 128 -10.23 7.99 -8.00
CA ILE A 128 -11.00 9.02 -8.70
C ILE A 128 -11.47 10.13 -7.74
N SER A 129 -11.68 9.80 -6.46
CA SER A 129 -12.02 10.77 -5.41
C SER A 129 -10.92 11.81 -5.16
N GLY A 130 -9.70 11.57 -5.61
CA GLY A 130 -8.61 12.56 -5.60
C GLY A 130 -8.68 13.57 -6.75
N PHE A 131 -9.52 13.34 -7.75
CA PHE A 131 -9.73 14.21 -8.92
C PHE A 131 -11.11 14.87 -8.93
N MET A 132 -12.10 14.20 -8.36
CA MET A 132 -13.49 14.64 -8.34
C MET A 132 -13.99 14.71 -6.91
N SER A 133 -14.60 15.84 -6.53
CA SER A 133 -15.27 15.96 -5.24
C SER A 133 -16.45 15.02 -5.17
N SER A 134 -16.57 14.31 -4.07
CA SER A 134 -17.72 13.45 -3.77
C SER A 134 -18.29 13.81 -2.40
N PRO A 135 -19.61 14.04 -2.30
CA PRO A 135 -20.26 14.21 -1.00
C PRO A 135 -19.90 13.03 -0.07
N PHE A 136 -19.73 13.32 1.21
CA PHE A 136 -19.38 12.35 2.25
C PHE A 136 -17.97 11.75 2.20
N PHE A 137 -17.17 12.02 1.15
CA PHE A 137 -15.79 11.54 0.99
C PHE A 137 -14.76 12.67 1.05
N SER A 138 -15.06 13.79 1.69
CA SER A 138 -14.18 14.96 1.71
C SER A 138 -12.76 14.65 2.22
N ILE A 139 -12.64 13.96 3.34
CA ILE A 139 -11.33 13.62 3.92
C ILE A 139 -10.60 12.58 3.06
N TYR A 140 -11.29 11.51 2.65
CA TYR A 140 -10.71 10.50 1.78
C TYR A 140 -10.23 11.11 0.46
N GLY A 141 -11.06 11.95 -0.18
CA GLY A 141 -10.71 12.65 -1.40
C GLY A 141 -9.48 13.53 -1.23
N ALA A 142 -9.39 14.28 -0.13
CA ALA A 142 -8.22 15.11 0.17
C ALA A 142 -6.94 14.27 0.31
N THR A 143 -7.00 13.12 1.02
CA THR A 143 -5.84 12.22 1.17
C THR A 143 -5.38 11.64 -0.17
N LYS A 144 -6.31 11.31 -1.06
CA LYS A 144 -5.99 10.76 -2.38
C LYS A 144 -5.57 11.83 -3.39
N ALA A 145 -6.08 13.06 -3.25
CA ALA A 145 -5.59 14.21 -4.03
C ALA A 145 -4.12 14.53 -3.72
N ALA A 146 -3.69 14.35 -2.50
CA ALA A 146 -2.29 14.56 -2.08
C ALA A 146 -1.29 13.53 -2.66
N LEU A 147 -1.78 12.43 -3.23
CA LEU A 147 -0.95 11.35 -3.82
C LEU A 147 -0.80 11.44 -5.35
N LYS A 148 -1.48 12.34 -6.02
CA LYS A 148 -1.44 12.44 -7.48
C LYS A 148 -0.27 13.28 -8.03
#